data_7f0534a1d319d5514e280699646e4c8e
#
_entry.id   7f0534a1d319d5514e280699646e4c8e
#
_cell.length_a   1.000
_cell.length_b   1.000
_cell.length_c   1.000
_cell.angle_alpha   90.00
_cell.angle_beta   90.00
_cell.angle_gamma   90.00
#
_symmetry.space_group_name_H-M   'P 1'
#
loop_
_entity.id
_entity.type
_entity.pdbx_description
1 polymer ?
#
loop_
_entity_poly.entity_id
_entity_poly.type
_entity_poly.pdbx_seq_one_letter_code
_entity_poly.pdbx_strand_id
1 'polypeptide(L)'
;MFFDNHAMYNKWARDIREAQREDGCIPDVAPAFWNYYSDNVTWPATLPLVCDMLFTNYGDKRPIEDNYPAIKKWVSHIREYYMTKDYIITKDKYGDWCVPPESLEMIHSQDPARKTDGALIATAYYLKVLQLMHRFASIQGLTADAKEWEDLEHKMKDAFNARFLHAKEGTSLVPGHTLYPDSIFYGNNTVTANILPLAFGLVP
;
A
#
# COMPACT_ATOMS: atom_id res chain seq x y z
N MET A 1 2.16 16.97 12.78
CA MET A 1 2.18 16.12 13.98
C MET A 1 1.86 17.00 15.19
N PHE A 2 0.91 16.62 16.03
CA PHE A 2 0.43 17.44 17.15
C PHE A 2 1.21 17.25 18.45
N PHE A 3 1.95 16.13 18.57
CA PHE A 3 2.72 15.77 19.76
C PHE A 3 4.11 15.31 19.35
N ASP A 4 5.09 15.53 20.21
CA ASP A 4 6.43 14.93 20.05
C ASP A 4 6.40 13.48 20.51
N ASN A 5 6.24 12.57 19.55
CA ASN A 5 6.19 11.14 19.77
C ASN A 5 7.38 10.40 19.11
N HIS A 6 8.49 11.10 18.86
CA HIS A 6 9.66 10.54 18.19
C HIS A 6 10.12 9.22 18.81
N ALA A 7 10.32 9.18 20.13
CA ALA A 7 10.77 7.99 20.84
C ALA A 7 9.77 6.81 20.73
N MET A 8 8.46 7.12 20.81
CA MET A 8 7.41 6.12 20.70
C MET A 8 7.39 5.48 19.30
N TYR A 9 7.45 6.27 18.25
CA TYR A 9 7.44 5.75 16.88
C TYR A 9 8.71 4.99 16.52
N ASN A 10 9.88 5.40 17.05
CA ASN A 10 11.12 4.62 16.92
C ASN A 10 10.99 3.25 17.57
N LYS A 11 10.44 3.21 18.78
CA LYS A 11 10.16 1.95 19.47
C LYS A 11 9.19 1.09 18.68
N TRP A 12 8.09 1.68 18.18
CA TRP A 12 7.09 0.94 17.42
C TRP A 12 7.65 0.35 16.12
N ALA A 13 8.45 1.08 15.37
CA ALA A 13 9.13 0.55 14.20
C ALA A 13 10.00 -0.67 14.55
N ARG A 14 10.70 -0.62 15.70
CA ARG A 14 11.48 -1.75 16.22
C ARG A 14 10.59 -2.94 16.56
N ASP A 15 9.47 -2.72 17.28
CA ASP A 15 8.54 -3.78 17.66
C ASP A 15 7.98 -4.51 16.43
N ILE A 16 7.66 -3.76 15.35
CA ILE A 16 7.20 -4.34 14.09
C ILE A 16 8.32 -5.19 13.45
N ARG A 17 9.54 -4.68 13.40
CA ARG A 17 10.69 -5.41 12.86
C ARG A 17 10.98 -6.70 13.64
N GLU A 18 10.98 -6.62 14.96
CA GLU A 18 11.27 -7.77 15.84
C GLU A 18 10.18 -8.86 15.75
N ALA A 19 8.97 -8.50 15.31
CA ALA A 19 7.89 -9.45 15.05
C ALA A 19 7.96 -10.07 13.63
N GLN A 20 8.91 -9.68 12.78
CA GLN A 20 9.05 -10.25 11.43
C GLN A 20 9.49 -11.72 11.49
N ARG A 21 8.85 -12.55 10.68
CA ARG A 21 9.18 -13.98 10.54
C ARG A 21 10.40 -14.20 9.65
N GLU A 22 10.98 -15.40 9.74
CA GLU A 22 12.13 -15.79 8.92
C GLU A 22 11.82 -15.80 7.42
N ASP A 23 10.58 -16.05 7.01
CA ASP A 23 10.15 -15.99 5.62
C ASP A 23 10.00 -14.55 5.09
N GLY A 24 10.09 -13.56 5.96
CA GLY A 24 9.96 -12.14 5.61
C GLY A 24 8.58 -11.54 5.90
N CYS A 25 7.59 -12.36 6.25
CA CYS A 25 6.26 -11.86 6.58
C CYS A 25 6.30 -10.96 7.82
N ILE A 26 5.67 -9.79 7.72
CA ILE A 26 5.42 -8.86 8.83
C ILE A 26 3.98 -9.06 9.28
N PRO A 27 3.71 -9.12 10.61
CA PRO A 27 2.35 -9.28 11.09
C PRO A 27 1.50 -8.05 10.82
N ASP A 28 0.19 -8.25 10.77
CA ASP A 28 -0.79 -7.16 10.60
C ASP A 28 -0.75 -6.18 11.78
N VAL A 29 -0.44 -6.66 12.97
CA VAL A 29 -0.38 -5.87 14.23
C VAL A 29 0.88 -6.21 15.01
N ALA A 30 1.60 -5.19 15.48
CA ALA A 30 2.71 -5.32 16.42
C ALA A 30 2.87 -4.02 17.24
N PRO A 31 3.17 -4.09 18.56
CA PRO A 31 3.12 -5.30 19.37
C PRO A 31 1.68 -5.76 19.60
N ALA A 32 1.46 -7.06 19.74
CA ALA A 32 0.15 -7.62 19.96
C ALA A 32 0.20 -8.82 20.90
N PHE A 33 -0.93 -9.11 21.58
CA PHE A 33 -1.06 -10.31 22.41
C PHE A 33 -0.90 -11.59 21.58
N TRP A 34 -1.39 -11.56 20.34
CA TRP A 34 -1.10 -12.55 19.29
C TRP A 34 -0.84 -11.83 17.98
N ASN A 35 0.10 -12.33 17.20
CA ASN A 35 0.44 -11.77 15.91
C ASN A 35 -0.32 -12.49 14.80
N TYR A 36 -1.01 -11.72 13.96
CA TYR A 36 -1.62 -12.22 12.73
C TYR A 36 -0.65 -12.02 11.57
N TYR A 37 -0.39 -13.10 10.83
CA TYR A 37 0.46 -13.10 9.64
C TYR A 37 -0.43 -13.46 8.45
N SER A 38 -1.12 -12.47 7.91
CA SER A 38 -2.09 -12.69 6.83
C SER A 38 -1.54 -12.40 5.45
N ASP A 39 -0.27 -11.99 5.36
CA ASP A 39 0.35 -11.48 4.12
C ASP A 39 -0.44 -10.32 3.51
N ASN A 40 -1.00 -9.50 4.34
CA ASN A 40 -1.63 -8.26 3.94
C ASN A 40 -0.55 -7.24 3.54
N VAL A 41 -0.86 -6.32 2.62
CA VAL A 41 0.08 -5.28 2.20
C VAL A 41 -0.14 -4.00 2.98
N THR A 42 -1.38 -3.59 3.15
CA THR A 42 -1.72 -2.26 3.71
C THR A 42 -1.22 -2.06 5.14
N TRP A 43 -1.40 -3.03 6.02
CA TRP A 43 -1.01 -2.88 7.43
C TRP A 43 0.50 -3.02 7.65
N PRO A 44 1.19 -4.03 7.11
CA PRO A 44 2.66 -4.10 7.19
C PRO A 44 3.39 -2.92 6.53
N ALA A 45 2.79 -2.25 5.55
CA ALA A 45 3.32 -1.01 4.97
C ALA A 45 3.52 0.10 6.02
N THR A 46 2.94 -0.02 7.20
CA THR A 46 3.20 0.85 8.35
C THR A 46 4.69 0.98 8.66
N LEU A 47 5.47 -0.10 8.56
CA LEU A 47 6.91 -0.05 8.88
C LEU A 47 7.67 0.95 8.00
N PRO A 48 7.66 0.85 6.66
CA PRO A 48 8.33 1.86 5.83
C PRO A 48 7.68 3.26 5.96
N LEU A 49 6.37 3.35 6.12
CA LEU A 49 5.69 4.64 6.30
C LEU A 49 6.12 5.37 7.58
N VAL A 50 6.29 4.64 8.69
CA VAL A 50 6.77 5.22 9.96
C VAL A 50 8.23 5.65 9.84
N CYS A 51 9.09 4.86 9.17
CA CYS A 51 10.47 5.24 8.92
C CYS A 51 10.57 6.55 8.10
N ASP A 52 9.77 6.68 7.05
CA ASP A 52 9.71 7.89 6.24
C ASP A 52 9.17 9.09 7.02
N MET A 53 8.14 8.89 7.82
CA MET A 53 7.56 9.90 8.69
C MET A 53 8.59 10.43 9.71
N LEU A 54 9.36 9.54 10.34
CA LEU A 54 10.42 9.92 11.29
C LEU A 54 11.53 10.73 10.61
N PHE A 55 11.93 10.32 9.43
CA PHE A 55 12.90 11.08 8.63
C PHE A 55 12.36 12.45 8.21
N THR A 56 11.13 12.49 7.70
CA THR A 56 10.53 13.72 7.17
C THR A 56 10.26 14.75 8.26
N ASN A 57 9.81 14.32 9.45
CA ASN A 57 9.41 15.25 10.51
C ASN A 57 10.53 15.57 11.50
N TYR A 58 11.52 14.68 11.67
CA TYR A 58 12.59 14.85 12.68
C TYR A 58 14.00 14.84 12.09
N GLY A 59 14.17 14.58 10.79
CA GLY A 59 15.48 14.40 10.17
C GLY A 59 16.22 13.14 10.63
N ASP A 60 15.53 12.24 11.34
CA ASP A 60 16.15 11.03 11.88
C ASP A 60 16.17 9.91 10.83
N LYS A 61 17.36 9.63 10.29
CA LYS A 61 17.54 8.56 9.30
C LYS A 61 17.83 7.18 9.89
N ARG A 62 18.11 7.08 11.20
CA ARG A 62 18.39 5.79 11.85
C ARG A 62 17.26 4.77 11.69
N PRO A 63 15.96 5.15 11.79
CA PRO A 63 14.88 4.20 11.53
C PRO A 63 14.90 3.62 10.11
N ILE A 64 15.34 4.40 9.12
CA ILE A 64 15.54 3.90 7.75
C ILE A 64 16.69 2.89 7.72
N GLU A 65 17.85 3.26 8.25
CA GLU A 65 19.05 2.42 8.26
C GLU A 65 18.81 1.09 9.00
N ASP A 66 18.19 1.16 10.18
CA ASP A 66 17.93 0.02 11.05
C ASP A 66 16.89 -0.96 10.48
N ASN A 67 15.89 -0.46 9.74
CA ASN A 67 14.76 -1.28 9.28
C ASN A 67 14.83 -1.63 7.79
N TYR A 68 15.72 -1.02 7.01
CA TYR A 68 15.83 -1.28 5.58
C TYR A 68 15.97 -2.77 5.22
N PRO A 69 16.83 -3.57 5.88
CA PRO A 69 16.94 -5.00 5.58
C PRO A 69 15.63 -5.76 5.82
N ALA A 70 14.90 -5.42 6.88
CA ALA A 70 13.62 -6.05 7.20
C ALA A 70 12.53 -5.68 6.18
N ILE A 71 12.46 -4.41 5.78
CA ILE A 71 11.52 -3.94 4.76
C ILE A 71 11.84 -4.60 3.41
N LYS A 72 13.11 -4.65 3.02
CA LYS A 72 13.57 -5.33 1.79
C LYS A 72 13.16 -6.80 1.77
N LYS A 73 13.32 -7.50 2.89
CA LYS A 73 12.93 -8.90 3.03
C LYS A 73 11.41 -9.08 2.88
N TRP A 74 10.61 -8.22 3.50
CA TRP A 74 9.15 -8.23 3.36
C TRP A 74 8.70 -7.91 1.93
N VAL A 75 9.26 -6.89 1.30
CA VAL A 75 8.98 -6.55 -0.11
C VAL A 75 9.27 -7.73 -1.02
N SER A 76 10.40 -8.43 -0.81
CA SER A 76 10.76 -9.63 -1.57
C SER A 76 9.77 -10.77 -1.33
N HIS A 77 9.34 -11.00 -0.09
CA HIS A 77 8.32 -11.99 0.26
C HIS A 77 7.00 -11.74 -0.47
N ILE A 78 6.47 -10.52 -0.40
CA ILE A 78 5.22 -10.17 -1.11
C ILE A 78 5.37 -10.34 -2.63
N ARG A 79 6.52 -9.93 -3.19
CA ARG A 79 6.79 -10.11 -4.62
C ARG A 79 6.81 -11.58 -5.03
N GLU A 80 7.44 -12.44 -4.25
CA GLU A 80 7.58 -13.86 -4.56
C GLU A 80 6.23 -14.61 -4.51
N TYR A 81 5.43 -14.33 -3.48
CA TYR A 81 4.22 -15.13 -3.23
C TYR A 81 2.93 -14.54 -3.82
N TYR A 82 2.88 -13.23 -4.06
CA TYR A 82 1.61 -12.54 -4.39
C TYR A 82 1.67 -11.65 -5.63
N MET A 83 2.82 -11.49 -6.26
CA MET A 83 2.91 -10.74 -7.52
C MET A 83 2.64 -11.66 -8.72
N THR A 84 1.73 -11.22 -9.59
CA THR A 84 1.47 -11.90 -10.87
C THR A 84 2.58 -11.63 -11.88
N LYS A 85 2.57 -12.38 -13.00
CA LYS A 85 3.46 -12.11 -14.15
C LYS A 85 3.23 -10.72 -14.76
N ASP A 86 2.04 -10.16 -14.56
CA ASP A 86 1.64 -8.83 -15.05
C ASP A 86 1.87 -7.75 -13.99
N TYR A 87 2.75 -7.98 -13.02
CA TYR A 87 3.14 -7.01 -11.99
C TYR A 87 2.01 -6.48 -11.10
N ILE A 88 0.99 -7.28 -10.84
CA ILE A 88 -0.12 -6.96 -9.94
C ILE A 88 0.00 -7.79 -8.65
N ILE A 89 -0.15 -7.15 -7.50
CA ILE A 89 -0.28 -7.84 -6.22
C ILE A 89 -1.73 -8.29 -6.05
N THR A 90 -1.93 -9.58 -5.80
CA THR A 90 -3.27 -10.20 -5.86
C THR A 90 -4.04 -10.15 -4.56
N LYS A 91 -3.39 -9.78 -3.45
CA LYS A 91 -3.98 -9.98 -2.13
C LYS A 91 -3.89 -8.74 -1.25
N ASP A 92 -5.06 -8.23 -0.85
CA ASP A 92 -5.25 -7.48 0.37
C ASP A 92 -6.47 -8.04 1.11
N LYS A 93 -6.34 -8.25 2.42
CA LYS A 93 -7.38 -8.89 3.24
C LYS A 93 -8.41 -7.88 3.74
N TYR A 94 -7.95 -6.69 4.08
CA TYR A 94 -8.79 -5.73 4.78
C TYR A 94 -9.48 -4.78 3.80
N GLY A 95 -8.76 -4.20 2.87
CA GLY A 95 -9.32 -3.31 1.85
C GLY A 95 -10.23 -2.23 2.43
N ASP A 96 -11.35 -2.00 1.79
CA ASP A 96 -12.42 -1.07 2.21
C ASP A 96 -13.39 -1.75 3.18
N TRP A 97 -12.95 -2.24 4.29
CA TRP A 97 -13.82 -2.95 5.24
C TRP A 97 -14.76 -2.05 6.03
N CYS A 98 -14.51 -0.74 6.08
CA CYS A 98 -15.29 0.26 6.80
C CYS A 98 -15.88 1.31 5.86
N VAL A 99 -16.42 0.90 4.70
CA VAL A 99 -17.07 1.83 3.77
C VAL A 99 -18.29 2.46 4.44
N PRO A 100 -18.38 3.80 4.51
CA PRO A 100 -19.53 4.47 5.09
C PRO A 100 -20.82 4.08 4.34
N PRO A 101 -21.90 3.73 5.06
CA PRO A 101 -23.18 3.38 4.43
C PRO A 101 -23.90 4.63 3.93
N GLU A 102 -24.59 4.51 2.80
CA GLU A 102 -25.47 5.55 2.25
C GLU A 102 -26.79 5.63 3.02
N SER A 103 -27.17 4.55 3.70
CA SER A 103 -28.34 4.48 4.59
C SER A 103 -28.10 3.50 5.73
N LEU A 104 -28.96 3.53 6.75
CA LEU A 104 -28.86 2.63 7.92
C LEU A 104 -28.97 1.16 7.53
N GLU A 105 -29.76 0.82 6.51
CA GLU A 105 -29.95 -0.54 6.01
C GLU A 105 -28.68 -1.08 5.34
N MET A 106 -27.80 -0.18 4.91
CA MET A 106 -26.56 -0.52 4.21
C MET A 106 -25.36 -0.71 5.16
N ILE A 107 -25.50 -0.50 6.47
CA ILE A 107 -24.39 -0.58 7.44
C ILE A 107 -23.63 -1.91 7.35
N HIS A 108 -24.35 -3.02 7.12
CA HIS A 108 -23.77 -4.35 7.03
C HIS A 108 -23.75 -4.92 5.61
N SER A 109 -23.94 -4.07 4.59
CA SER A 109 -23.94 -4.51 3.20
C SER A 109 -22.61 -5.18 2.86
N GLN A 110 -22.70 -6.35 2.25
CA GLN A 110 -21.58 -7.09 1.68
C GLN A 110 -21.52 -6.95 0.15
N ASP A 111 -22.26 -5.99 -0.41
CA ASP A 111 -22.26 -5.74 -1.85
C ASP A 111 -20.84 -5.47 -2.36
N PRO A 112 -20.29 -6.31 -3.23
CA PRO A 112 -18.95 -6.11 -3.80
C PRO A 112 -18.78 -4.78 -4.54
N ALA A 113 -19.87 -4.23 -5.11
CA ALA A 113 -19.83 -2.96 -5.82
C ALA A 113 -19.47 -1.76 -4.91
N ARG A 114 -19.63 -1.91 -3.59
CA ARG A 114 -19.30 -0.89 -2.59
C ARG A 114 -17.87 -0.97 -2.08
N LYS A 115 -17.13 -2.02 -2.39
CA LYS A 115 -15.77 -2.27 -1.91
C LYS A 115 -14.78 -2.14 -3.05
N THR A 116 -13.68 -1.44 -2.78
CA THR A 116 -12.57 -1.39 -3.72
C THR A 116 -11.92 -2.77 -3.85
N ASP A 117 -11.54 -3.14 -5.07
CA ASP A 117 -10.81 -4.38 -5.34
C ASP A 117 -9.54 -4.45 -4.48
N GLY A 118 -9.37 -5.54 -3.74
CA GLY A 118 -8.21 -5.78 -2.90
C GLY A 118 -6.89 -5.79 -3.69
N ALA A 119 -6.90 -6.24 -4.93
CA ALA A 119 -5.71 -6.20 -5.78
C ALA A 119 -5.31 -4.75 -6.16
N LEU A 120 -6.29 -3.87 -6.38
CA LEU A 120 -6.03 -2.45 -6.59
C LEU A 120 -5.36 -1.84 -5.35
N ILE A 121 -5.94 -2.05 -4.17
CA ILE A 121 -5.41 -1.51 -2.91
C ILE A 121 -4.00 -2.06 -2.65
N ALA A 122 -3.83 -3.40 -2.73
CA ALA A 122 -2.54 -4.04 -2.50
C ALA A 122 -1.46 -3.51 -3.44
N THR A 123 -1.77 -3.40 -4.73
CA THR A 123 -0.80 -2.93 -5.73
C THR A 123 -0.46 -1.46 -5.52
N ALA A 124 -1.46 -0.60 -5.20
CA ALA A 124 -1.22 0.81 -4.93
C ALA A 124 -0.32 1.01 -3.69
N TYR A 125 -0.59 0.30 -2.59
CA TYR A 125 0.26 0.36 -1.40
C TYR A 125 1.65 -0.22 -1.64
N TYR A 126 1.77 -1.31 -2.39
CA TYR A 126 3.07 -1.87 -2.73
C TYR A 126 3.90 -0.91 -3.58
N LEU A 127 3.28 -0.24 -4.57
CA LEU A 127 3.91 0.84 -5.35
C LEU A 127 4.40 1.97 -4.44
N LYS A 128 3.57 2.41 -3.48
CA LYS A 128 4.00 3.41 -2.49
C LYS A 128 5.21 2.93 -1.69
N VAL A 129 5.25 1.67 -1.31
CA VAL A 129 6.41 1.07 -0.61
C VAL A 129 7.65 1.05 -1.51
N LEU A 130 7.53 0.72 -2.80
CA LEU A 130 8.66 0.79 -3.74
C LEU A 130 9.24 2.19 -3.87
N GLN A 131 8.40 3.23 -3.92
CA GLN A 131 8.84 4.64 -3.88
C GLN A 131 9.66 4.94 -2.63
N LEU A 132 9.20 4.43 -1.47
CA LEU A 132 9.95 4.57 -0.21
C LEU A 132 11.26 3.78 -0.23
N MET A 133 11.28 2.57 -0.78
CA MET A 133 12.49 1.76 -0.90
C MET A 133 13.53 2.41 -1.81
N HIS A 134 13.11 2.98 -2.95
CA HIS A 134 13.97 3.80 -3.80
C HIS A 134 14.57 4.98 -3.02
N ARG A 135 13.71 5.74 -2.32
CA ARG A 135 14.14 6.88 -1.49
C ARG A 135 15.13 6.46 -0.39
N PHE A 136 14.83 5.37 0.32
CA PHE A 136 15.67 4.87 1.41
C PHE A 136 17.02 4.35 0.91
N ALA A 137 17.03 3.64 -0.21
CA ALA A 137 18.26 3.20 -0.85
C ALA A 137 19.13 4.40 -1.27
N SER A 138 18.51 5.44 -1.83
CA SER A 138 19.19 6.67 -2.23
C SER A 138 19.79 7.41 -1.04
N ILE A 139 19.06 7.54 0.08
CA ILE A 139 19.55 8.16 1.34
C ILE A 139 20.79 7.42 1.87
N GLN A 140 20.82 6.10 1.70
CA GLN A 140 21.92 5.24 2.18
C GLN A 140 23.04 5.05 1.15
N GLY A 141 22.92 5.60 -0.06
CA GLY A 141 23.89 5.42 -1.15
C GLY A 141 23.89 4.01 -1.76
N LEU A 142 22.83 3.23 -1.59
CA LEU A 142 22.67 1.88 -2.13
C LEU A 142 22.17 1.95 -3.59
N THR A 143 23.05 2.34 -4.50
CA THR A 143 22.70 2.68 -5.90
C THR A 143 22.09 1.51 -6.69
N ALA A 144 22.56 0.29 -6.46
CA ALA A 144 22.01 -0.90 -7.11
C ALA A 144 20.57 -1.18 -6.68
N ASP A 145 20.30 -1.09 -5.38
CA ASP A 145 18.96 -1.26 -4.82
C ASP A 145 18.04 -0.13 -5.31
N ALA A 146 18.50 1.11 -5.28
CA ALA A 146 17.71 2.27 -5.76
C ALA A 146 17.22 2.04 -7.20
N LYS A 147 18.14 1.60 -8.08
CA LYS A 147 17.78 1.29 -9.46
C LYS A 147 16.81 0.11 -9.59
N GLU A 148 17.00 -0.95 -8.81
CA GLU A 148 16.07 -2.11 -8.83
C GLU A 148 14.64 -1.68 -8.46
N TRP A 149 14.50 -0.86 -7.39
CA TRP A 149 13.18 -0.40 -6.94
C TRP A 149 12.52 0.54 -7.93
N GLU A 150 13.27 1.47 -8.53
CA GLU A 150 12.79 2.36 -9.57
C GLU A 150 12.31 1.59 -10.82
N ASP A 151 13.12 0.65 -11.32
CA ASP A 151 12.78 -0.17 -12.47
C ASP A 151 11.52 -1.02 -12.24
N LEU A 152 11.35 -1.54 -11.01
CA LEU A 152 10.17 -2.29 -10.63
C LEU A 152 8.94 -1.40 -10.48
N GLU A 153 9.09 -0.23 -9.85
CA GLU A 153 8.02 0.76 -9.69
C GLU A 153 7.44 1.16 -11.05
N HIS A 154 8.28 1.50 -12.02
CA HIS A 154 7.83 1.89 -13.36
C HIS A 154 6.99 0.78 -14.02
N LYS A 155 7.49 -0.46 -14.02
CA LYS A 155 6.75 -1.61 -14.60
C LYS A 155 5.41 -1.82 -13.91
N MET A 156 5.39 -1.72 -12.58
CA MET A 156 4.17 -1.89 -11.81
C MET A 156 3.19 -0.74 -11.99
N LYS A 157 3.67 0.50 -12.12
CA LYS A 157 2.82 1.67 -12.37
C LYS A 157 2.12 1.54 -13.73
N ASP A 158 2.85 1.12 -14.77
CA ASP A 158 2.27 0.87 -16.09
C ASP A 158 1.22 -0.25 -16.03
N ALA A 159 1.53 -1.35 -15.37
CA ALA A 159 0.61 -2.48 -15.19
C ALA A 159 -0.63 -2.09 -14.38
N PHE A 160 -0.46 -1.29 -13.32
CA PHE A 160 -1.55 -0.77 -12.50
C PHE A 160 -2.53 0.06 -13.33
N ASN A 161 -2.01 1.00 -14.12
CA ASN A 161 -2.84 1.82 -14.99
C ASN A 161 -3.50 1.01 -16.11
N ALA A 162 -2.77 0.09 -16.73
CA ALA A 162 -3.32 -0.79 -17.76
C ALA A 162 -4.50 -1.65 -17.25
N ARG A 163 -4.44 -2.06 -15.97
CA ARG A 163 -5.47 -2.92 -15.37
C ARG A 163 -6.64 -2.16 -14.76
N PHE A 164 -6.37 -1.06 -14.07
CA PHE A 164 -7.36 -0.42 -13.19
C PHE A 164 -7.86 0.92 -13.67
N LEU A 165 -7.15 1.62 -14.57
CA LEU A 165 -7.60 2.90 -15.10
C LEU A 165 -8.61 2.70 -16.22
N HIS A 166 -9.82 3.24 -16.04
CA HIS A 166 -10.87 3.29 -17.05
C HIS A 166 -10.92 4.71 -17.65
N ALA A 167 -10.48 4.83 -18.88
CA ALA A 167 -10.41 6.09 -19.63
C ALA A 167 -11.34 6.11 -20.84
N LYS A 168 -12.36 5.25 -20.87
CA LYS A 168 -13.32 5.14 -22.01
C LYS A 168 -14.73 5.50 -21.61
N GLU A 169 -15.44 6.09 -22.60
CA GLU A 169 -16.84 6.47 -22.52
C GLU A 169 -17.76 5.38 -21.91
N GLY A 170 -18.61 5.80 -21.01
CA GLY A 170 -19.95 5.24 -20.88
C GLY A 170 -20.16 3.94 -20.12
N THR A 171 -19.20 3.41 -19.36
CA THR A 171 -19.46 2.22 -18.56
C THR A 171 -19.50 2.51 -17.04
N SER A 172 -20.72 2.69 -16.53
CA SER A 172 -20.94 2.58 -15.09
C SER A 172 -20.83 1.10 -14.69
N LEU A 173 -19.86 0.78 -13.82
CA LEU A 173 -19.73 -0.55 -13.22
C LEU A 173 -20.64 -0.72 -11.99
N VAL A 174 -21.33 0.34 -11.58
CA VAL A 174 -22.22 0.34 -10.42
C VAL A 174 -23.66 0.49 -10.89
N PRO A 175 -24.53 -0.51 -10.69
CA PRO A 175 -25.95 -0.41 -11.03
C PRO A 175 -26.60 0.79 -10.33
N GLY A 176 -27.31 1.63 -11.09
CA GLY A 176 -28.02 2.79 -10.57
C GLY A 176 -27.23 4.11 -10.48
N HIS A 177 -25.93 4.11 -10.80
CA HIS A 177 -25.14 5.33 -10.94
C HIS A 177 -25.06 5.78 -12.40
N THR A 178 -25.52 6.97 -12.69
CA THR A 178 -25.27 7.66 -13.96
C THR A 178 -23.88 8.30 -13.89
N LEU A 179 -22.89 7.66 -14.50
CA LEU A 179 -21.60 8.31 -14.72
C LEU A 179 -21.75 9.30 -15.88
N TYR A 180 -21.06 10.43 -15.76
CA TYR A 180 -20.91 11.33 -16.90
C TYR A 180 -20.21 10.59 -18.03
N PRO A 181 -20.60 10.79 -19.30
CA PRO A 181 -20.14 9.97 -20.44
C PRO A 181 -18.63 9.89 -20.61
N ASP A 182 -17.88 10.88 -20.14
CA ASP A 182 -16.43 11.00 -20.31
C ASP A 182 -15.65 10.85 -18.99
N SER A 183 -16.17 10.12 -18.02
CA SER A 183 -15.54 9.98 -16.71
C SER A 183 -14.31 9.08 -16.78
N ILE A 184 -13.19 9.57 -16.27
CA ILE A 184 -11.98 8.79 -16.01
C ILE A 184 -12.04 8.35 -14.55
N PHE A 185 -11.85 7.05 -14.29
CA PHE A 185 -11.88 6.50 -12.94
C PHE A 185 -11.06 5.22 -12.82
N TYR A 186 -10.79 4.82 -11.59
CA TYR A 186 -10.09 3.58 -11.27
C TYR A 186 -11.03 2.50 -10.72
N GLY A 187 -10.74 1.24 -11.09
CA GLY A 187 -11.42 0.06 -10.59
C GLY A 187 -12.94 0.13 -10.76
N ASN A 188 -13.67 -0.06 -9.67
CA ASN A 188 -15.14 0.04 -9.63
C ASN A 188 -15.66 1.44 -9.23
N ASN A 189 -14.85 2.46 -9.39
CA ASN A 189 -15.19 3.87 -9.14
C ASN A 189 -15.57 4.20 -7.69
N THR A 190 -15.06 3.44 -6.72
CA THR A 190 -15.18 3.82 -5.31
C THR A 190 -14.30 5.03 -4.99
N VAL A 191 -14.60 5.72 -3.89
CA VAL A 191 -13.78 6.85 -3.41
C VAL A 191 -12.33 6.39 -3.19
N THR A 192 -12.11 5.25 -2.54
CA THR A 192 -10.77 4.69 -2.28
C THR A 192 -10.05 4.34 -3.59
N ALA A 193 -10.74 3.73 -4.56
CA ALA A 193 -10.13 3.38 -5.85
C ALA A 193 -9.59 4.60 -6.60
N ASN A 194 -10.25 5.75 -6.47
CA ASN A 194 -9.83 6.99 -7.13
C ASN A 194 -8.81 7.79 -6.30
N ILE A 195 -8.95 7.82 -4.97
CA ILE A 195 -8.05 8.61 -4.11
C ILE A 195 -6.65 8.00 -4.02
N LEU A 196 -6.51 6.68 -3.91
CA LEU A 196 -5.20 6.04 -3.74
C LEU A 196 -4.22 6.36 -4.90
N PRO A 197 -4.60 6.21 -6.18
CA PRO A 197 -3.71 6.58 -7.28
C PRO A 197 -3.30 8.05 -7.28
N LEU A 198 -4.21 8.95 -6.93
CA LEU A 198 -3.91 10.38 -6.81
C LEU A 198 -2.94 10.64 -5.66
N ALA A 199 -3.22 10.08 -4.47
CA ALA A 199 -2.42 10.30 -3.26
C ALA A 199 -0.99 9.75 -3.39
N PHE A 200 -0.81 8.66 -4.15
CA PHE A 200 0.47 8.00 -4.32
C PHE A 200 1.20 8.37 -5.62
N GLY A 201 0.65 9.30 -6.43
CA GLY A 201 1.28 9.74 -7.68
C GLY A 201 1.31 8.66 -8.76
N LEU A 202 0.32 7.76 -8.78
CA LEU A 202 0.25 6.64 -9.73
C LEU A 202 -0.46 7.00 -11.04
N VAL A 203 -1.15 8.11 -11.09
CA VAL A 203 -1.82 8.59 -12.30
C VAL A 203 -0.79 8.83 -13.41
N PRO A 204 -1.09 8.48 -14.69
CA PRO A 204 -0.17 8.68 -15.82
C PRO A 204 0.32 10.11 -15.98
#